data_225a0fffc4c8433f0dc946b723b74606
#
_entry.id   225a0fffc4c8433f0dc946b723b74606
#
_cell.length_a   1.000
_cell.length_b   1.000
_cell.length_c   1.000
_cell.angle_alpha   90.00
_cell.angle_beta   90.00
_cell.angle_gamma   90.00
#
_symmetry.space_group_name_H-M   'P 1'
#
loop_
_entity.id
_entity.type
_entity.pdbx_description
1 polymer ?
#
loop_
_entity_poly.entity_id
_entity_poly.type
_entity_poly.pdbx_seq_one_letter_code
_entity_poly.pdbx_strand_id
1 'polypeptide(L)'
;MRGNHAPNDSRMHRNRKEAFMAAYEYDLGILGGGAAGLTAAAGSAQFGAKTVLVEKARALGGDCLHFGCVPSKTLIRTAGVWSLARRAKEFGLPEVALPPVSLAAVMDRVRSVVDTIQEHDSPERFCRLGAEVRFGSPRFVDDHTVDLDGSRLTARAWIVATGSSPSLPAVEGIADVPYWTNETVFSQTELPGHLLILGGGPVGVEMAQAFRRLGSKVTIVEFTDQLLGPEDPDIAAILRSRLEAEGVKVFTGTKALKASVGNGSVLLRVGPVKGEAEPWTVEGDVLLVAAGRKPNVEGLDLPAAGVAFSPRGVPADRRMRSNVPHIYSCGDVNGVFPFTHVAGYEAGIALSNAVLRLPRRADYTKVPWCTYTDPEVASVGMNEKRAKAAGVEYRSLEAPFREVDRALAEGETEGKIKVLVTPSGRILGCQIVGHHAGELLHEWVAAINGGVKLSTVAGAIHAYPTLAEISKKAAGSFYAEKLFSDRTKKILRFLFDLKGRACTPEGNAGG
;
A
#
# COMPACT_ATOMS: atom_id res chain seq x y z
N MET A 1 75.31 17.72 3.72
CA MET A 1 73.95 17.56 4.22
C MET A 1 73.03 17.39 3.02
N ARG A 2 72.58 16.17 2.76
CA ARG A 2 71.64 15.87 1.65
C ARG A 2 70.26 15.68 2.26
N GLY A 3 69.30 16.58 1.95
CA GLY A 3 67.92 16.47 2.37
C GLY A 3 67.19 15.44 1.54
N ASN A 4 66.70 14.37 2.19
CA ASN A 4 65.75 13.42 1.63
C ASN A 4 64.36 14.02 1.62
N HIS A 5 63.83 14.38 0.44
CA HIS A 5 62.41 14.66 0.27
C HIS A 5 61.65 13.33 0.12
N ALA A 6 60.84 12.99 1.11
CA ALA A 6 59.84 11.94 1.00
C ALA A 6 58.80 12.28 -0.08
N PRO A 7 58.38 11.37 -0.96
CA PRO A 7 57.39 11.66 -1.97
C PRO A 7 56.00 11.89 -1.32
N ASN A 8 55.36 12.96 -1.77
CA ASN A 8 54.10 13.56 -1.29
C ASN A 8 52.95 12.52 -1.34
N ASP A 9 52.54 12.04 -0.19
CA ASP A 9 51.45 11.04 0.04
C ASP A 9 50.09 11.48 -0.54
N SER A 10 49.90 12.78 -0.69
CA SER A 10 48.70 13.37 -1.29
C SER A 10 48.52 13.08 -2.79
N ARG A 11 49.65 12.90 -3.55
CA ARG A 11 49.61 12.50 -4.98
C ARG A 11 49.24 11.04 -5.16
N MET A 12 49.72 10.16 -4.28
CA MET A 12 49.38 8.74 -4.33
C MET A 12 47.90 8.48 -3.99
N HIS A 13 47.34 9.22 -3.04
CA HIS A 13 45.91 9.16 -2.73
C HIS A 13 45.06 9.75 -3.85
N ARG A 14 45.49 10.80 -4.52
CA ARG A 14 44.78 11.38 -5.66
C ARG A 14 44.81 10.45 -6.88
N ASN A 15 45.95 9.91 -7.23
CA ASN A 15 46.07 8.96 -8.34
C ASN A 15 45.33 7.65 -8.10
N ARG A 16 45.28 7.11 -6.86
CA ARG A 16 44.40 5.97 -6.51
C ARG A 16 42.91 6.31 -6.61
N LYS A 17 42.50 7.51 -6.21
CA LYS A 17 41.10 7.97 -6.39
C LYS A 17 40.76 8.14 -7.86
N GLU A 18 41.64 8.75 -8.65
CA GLU A 18 41.42 8.96 -10.09
C GLU A 18 41.43 7.64 -10.87
N ALA A 19 42.31 6.68 -10.55
CA ALA A 19 42.31 5.35 -11.14
C ALA A 19 41.05 4.53 -10.74
N PHE A 20 40.53 4.70 -9.54
CA PHE A 20 39.31 4.04 -9.08
C PHE A 20 38.04 4.68 -9.67
N MET A 21 38.07 5.99 -9.97
CA MET A 21 36.95 6.71 -10.61
C MET A 21 36.90 6.48 -12.15
N ALA A 22 37.98 6.05 -12.77
CA ALA A 22 38.04 5.72 -14.20
C ALA A 22 37.55 4.28 -14.53
N ALA A 23 37.26 3.45 -13.52
CA ALA A 23 36.96 2.03 -13.72
C ALA A 23 35.53 1.76 -14.19
N TYR A 24 34.56 2.65 -13.92
CA TYR A 24 33.15 2.43 -14.23
C TYR A 24 32.56 3.59 -15.04
N GLU A 25 31.65 3.25 -15.95
CA GLU A 25 30.95 4.25 -16.79
C GLU A 25 29.99 5.10 -15.97
N TYR A 26 29.31 4.50 -14.98
CA TYR A 26 28.32 5.17 -14.12
C TYR A 26 28.69 5.05 -12.64
N ASP A 27 28.29 6.06 -11.86
CA ASP A 27 28.34 5.99 -10.40
C ASP A 27 27.26 5.08 -9.84
N LEU A 28 26.08 5.06 -10.48
CA LEU A 28 24.94 4.27 -10.10
C LEU A 28 24.18 3.73 -11.31
N GLY A 29 24.00 2.43 -11.37
CA GLY A 29 23.08 1.77 -12.27
C GLY A 29 21.82 1.32 -11.53
N ILE A 30 20.66 1.41 -12.18
CA ILE A 30 19.35 1.10 -11.61
C ILE A 30 18.61 0.20 -12.59
N LEU A 31 18.12 -0.95 -12.12
CA LEU A 31 17.35 -1.92 -12.90
C LEU A 31 15.88 -1.88 -12.49
N GLY A 32 15.04 -1.35 -13.36
CA GLY A 32 13.60 -1.17 -13.20
C GLY A 32 13.17 0.29 -13.04
N GLY A 33 12.29 0.75 -13.91
CA GLY A 33 11.75 2.12 -13.98
C GLY A 33 10.42 2.34 -13.25
N GLY A 34 10.13 1.52 -12.22
CA GLY A 34 9.00 1.73 -11.31
C GLY A 34 9.31 2.71 -10.18
N ALA A 35 8.45 2.82 -9.18
CA ALA A 35 8.52 3.82 -8.09
C ALA A 35 9.89 3.87 -7.39
N ALA A 36 10.50 2.73 -7.09
CA ALA A 36 11.84 2.70 -6.49
C ALA A 36 12.90 3.22 -7.45
N GLY A 37 12.90 2.73 -8.69
CA GLY A 37 13.88 3.13 -9.69
C GLY A 37 13.81 4.61 -10.05
N LEU A 38 12.62 5.14 -10.26
CA LEU A 38 12.39 6.57 -10.55
C LEU A 38 12.89 7.46 -9.39
N THR A 39 12.58 7.08 -8.15
CA THR A 39 13.04 7.80 -6.96
C THR A 39 14.57 7.79 -6.85
N ALA A 40 15.18 6.61 -7.05
CA ALA A 40 16.64 6.47 -7.01
C ALA A 40 17.32 7.26 -8.14
N ALA A 41 16.80 7.18 -9.37
CA ALA A 41 17.35 7.86 -10.53
C ALA A 41 17.28 9.40 -10.39
N ALA A 42 16.10 9.92 -10.04
CA ALA A 42 15.92 11.34 -9.83
C ALA A 42 16.82 11.88 -8.70
N GLY A 43 16.85 11.18 -7.56
CA GLY A 43 17.65 11.62 -6.41
C GLY A 43 19.16 11.55 -6.67
N SER A 44 19.66 10.45 -7.23
CA SER A 44 21.10 10.29 -7.49
C SER A 44 21.61 11.29 -8.55
N ALA A 45 20.87 11.49 -9.62
CA ALA A 45 21.23 12.46 -10.66
C ALA A 45 21.27 13.90 -10.13
N GLN A 46 20.29 14.30 -9.30
CA GLN A 46 20.28 15.62 -8.66
C GLN A 46 21.43 15.83 -7.67
N PHE A 47 22.00 14.78 -7.09
CA PHE A 47 23.24 14.84 -6.33
C PHE A 47 24.50 14.88 -7.21
N GLY A 48 24.36 14.89 -8.54
CA GLY A 48 25.47 14.93 -9.49
C GLY A 48 26.13 13.59 -9.75
N ALA A 49 25.52 12.47 -9.37
CA ALA A 49 26.02 11.15 -9.72
C ALA A 49 25.67 10.81 -11.18
N LYS A 50 26.63 10.33 -11.96
CA LYS A 50 26.38 9.80 -13.31
C LYS A 50 25.55 8.55 -13.18
N THR A 51 24.28 8.62 -13.57
CA THR A 51 23.26 7.61 -13.28
C THR A 51 22.64 7.05 -14.57
N VAL A 52 22.52 5.74 -14.67
CA VAL A 52 21.73 5.06 -15.70
C VAL A 52 20.55 4.33 -15.07
N LEU A 53 19.37 4.52 -15.65
CA LEU A 53 18.13 3.80 -15.34
C LEU A 53 17.78 2.88 -16.52
N VAL A 54 17.71 1.59 -16.25
CA VAL A 54 17.37 0.57 -17.25
C VAL A 54 15.94 0.08 -16.99
N GLU A 55 15.09 0.13 -18.04
CA GLU A 55 13.71 -0.37 -17.98
C GLU A 55 13.44 -1.34 -19.14
N LYS A 56 12.83 -2.48 -18.78
CA LYS A 56 12.46 -3.53 -19.75
C LYS A 56 11.18 -3.19 -20.54
N ALA A 57 10.23 -2.52 -19.91
CA ALA A 57 8.99 -2.07 -20.56
C ALA A 57 9.25 -0.90 -21.50
N ARG A 58 8.26 -0.58 -22.34
CA ARG A 58 8.36 0.53 -23.30
C ARG A 58 8.20 1.91 -22.67
N ALA A 59 7.76 1.98 -21.40
CA ALA A 59 7.52 3.22 -20.70
C ALA A 59 7.96 3.09 -19.23
N LEU A 60 8.35 4.21 -18.63
CA LEU A 60 8.63 4.33 -17.19
C LEU A 60 7.31 4.40 -16.40
N GLY A 61 7.38 4.26 -15.06
CA GLY A 61 6.22 4.31 -14.16
C GLY A 61 5.93 2.98 -13.47
N GLY A 62 6.29 1.87 -14.11
CA GLY A 62 6.13 0.51 -13.59
C GLY A 62 4.68 0.14 -13.27
N ASP A 63 4.52 -0.87 -12.41
CA ASP A 63 3.20 -1.40 -12.04
C ASP A 63 2.26 -0.34 -11.44
N CYS A 64 2.78 0.55 -10.60
CA CYS A 64 1.97 1.59 -9.94
C CYS A 64 1.22 2.50 -10.93
N LEU A 65 1.91 2.97 -11.97
CA LEU A 65 1.33 3.87 -12.96
C LEU A 65 0.43 3.14 -13.96
N HIS A 66 0.85 1.96 -14.43
CA HIS A 66 0.19 1.31 -15.55
C HIS A 66 -0.85 0.26 -15.15
N PHE A 67 -0.65 -0.43 -14.02
CA PHE A 67 -1.42 -1.62 -13.64
C PHE A 67 -1.84 -1.65 -12.16
N GLY A 68 -1.50 -0.61 -11.38
CA GLY A 68 -1.68 -0.61 -9.93
C GLY A 68 -2.46 0.59 -9.42
N CYS A 69 -1.78 1.46 -8.66
CA CYS A 69 -2.40 2.53 -7.87
C CYS A 69 -3.19 3.52 -8.72
N VAL A 70 -2.61 4.02 -9.80
CA VAL A 70 -3.23 5.08 -10.62
C VAL A 70 -4.49 4.58 -11.33
N PRO A 71 -4.45 3.49 -12.11
CA PRO A 71 -5.65 3.01 -12.79
C PRO A 71 -6.73 2.54 -11.81
N SER A 72 -6.37 1.85 -10.72
CA SER A 72 -7.36 1.36 -9.75
C SER A 72 -8.07 2.51 -9.02
N LYS A 73 -7.35 3.54 -8.56
CA LYS A 73 -7.97 4.68 -7.84
C LYS A 73 -8.80 5.54 -8.78
N THR A 74 -8.42 5.63 -10.05
CA THR A 74 -9.24 6.27 -11.08
C THR A 74 -10.55 5.52 -11.32
N LEU A 75 -10.49 4.18 -11.42
CA LEU A 75 -11.67 3.32 -11.54
C LEU A 75 -12.57 3.40 -10.32
N ILE A 76 -12.00 3.27 -9.11
CA ILE A 76 -12.72 3.37 -7.82
C ILE A 76 -13.44 4.71 -7.72
N ARG A 77 -12.77 5.83 -8.07
CA ARG A 77 -13.40 7.15 -8.07
C ARG A 77 -14.59 7.22 -9.01
N THR A 78 -14.48 6.67 -10.21
CA THR A 78 -15.58 6.62 -11.17
C THR A 78 -16.76 5.79 -10.63
N ALA A 79 -16.47 4.61 -10.06
CA ALA A 79 -17.48 3.76 -9.44
C ALA A 79 -18.14 4.43 -8.22
N GLY A 80 -17.36 5.18 -7.43
CA GLY A 80 -17.87 5.98 -6.31
C GLY A 80 -18.83 7.08 -6.74
N VAL A 81 -18.48 7.84 -7.79
CA VAL A 81 -19.37 8.88 -8.37
C VAL A 81 -20.68 8.25 -8.86
N TRP A 82 -20.61 7.10 -9.53
CA TRP A 82 -21.78 6.39 -10.01
C TRP A 82 -22.67 5.88 -8.88
N SER A 83 -22.08 5.35 -7.81
CA SER A 83 -22.77 4.93 -6.60
C SER A 83 -23.45 6.11 -5.91
N LEU A 84 -22.75 7.23 -5.76
CA LEU A 84 -23.30 8.45 -5.16
C LEU A 84 -24.50 9.01 -5.95
N ALA A 85 -24.42 8.99 -7.29
CA ALA A 85 -25.54 9.43 -8.12
C ALA A 85 -26.81 8.59 -7.90
N ARG A 86 -26.69 7.28 -7.63
CA ARG A 86 -27.81 6.41 -7.27
C ARG A 86 -28.41 6.74 -5.91
N ARG A 87 -27.63 7.29 -5.00
CA ARG A 87 -28.02 7.69 -3.65
C ARG A 87 -28.58 9.11 -3.56
N ALA A 88 -28.80 9.78 -4.69
CA ALA A 88 -29.26 11.17 -4.74
C ALA A 88 -30.46 11.47 -3.81
N LYS A 89 -31.40 10.53 -3.69
CA LYS A 89 -32.54 10.61 -2.77
C LYS A 89 -32.18 10.78 -1.29
N GLU A 90 -31.07 10.18 -0.85
CA GLU A 90 -30.59 10.27 0.53
C GLU A 90 -30.16 11.71 0.88
N PHE A 91 -29.82 12.50 -0.14
CA PHE A 91 -29.43 13.90 -0.03
C PHE A 91 -30.56 14.89 -0.35
N GLY A 92 -31.84 14.41 -0.38
CA GLY A 92 -32.99 15.25 -0.70
C GLY A 92 -33.13 15.65 -2.16
N LEU A 93 -32.36 15.03 -3.06
CA LEU A 93 -32.41 15.28 -4.50
C LEU A 93 -33.39 14.33 -5.21
N PRO A 94 -33.88 14.69 -6.41
CA PRO A 94 -34.70 13.78 -7.21
C PRO A 94 -33.92 12.46 -7.53
N GLU A 95 -34.68 11.39 -7.71
CA GLU A 95 -34.14 10.14 -8.21
C GLU A 95 -33.56 10.33 -9.61
N VAL A 96 -32.33 9.84 -9.83
CA VAL A 96 -31.63 9.94 -11.11
C VAL A 96 -31.74 8.62 -11.85
N ALA A 97 -32.37 8.65 -13.03
CA ALA A 97 -32.37 7.50 -13.94
C ALA A 97 -31.00 7.39 -14.62
N LEU A 98 -30.22 6.39 -14.23
CA LEU A 98 -28.88 6.17 -14.76
C LEU A 98 -28.90 5.07 -15.83
N PRO A 99 -28.37 5.33 -17.06
CA PRO A 99 -28.23 4.30 -18.10
C PRO A 99 -27.18 3.25 -17.70
N PRO A 100 -27.12 2.09 -18.39
CA PRO A 100 -26.03 1.15 -18.20
C PRO A 100 -24.67 1.80 -18.41
N VAL A 101 -23.67 1.40 -17.61
CA VAL A 101 -22.31 1.93 -17.70
C VAL A 101 -21.59 1.36 -18.91
N SER A 102 -20.94 2.22 -19.70
CA SER A 102 -19.96 1.82 -20.71
C SER A 102 -18.60 1.64 -20.03
N LEU A 103 -18.14 0.40 -19.88
CA LEU A 103 -16.80 0.14 -19.32
C LEU A 103 -15.72 0.72 -20.21
N ALA A 104 -15.88 0.71 -21.53
CA ALA A 104 -14.96 1.33 -22.47
C ALA A 104 -14.73 2.82 -22.14
N ALA A 105 -15.81 3.60 -21.94
CA ALA A 105 -15.69 5.01 -21.55
C ALA A 105 -15.02 5.22 -20.18
N VAL A 106 -15.27 4.32 -19.24
CA VAL A 106 -14.60 4.34 -17.92
C VAL A 106 -13.10 4.09 -18.08
N MET A 107 -12.72 3.11 -18.88
CA MET A 107 -11.31 2.76 -19.13
C MET A 107 -10.60 3.81 -20.00
N ASP A 108 -11.32 4.52 -20.89
CA ASP A 108 -10.78 5.70 -21.60
C ASP A 108 -10.36 6.79 -20.60
N ARG A 109 -11.21 7.06 -19.61
CA ARG A 109 -10.85 7.98 -18.53
C ARG A 109 -9.64 7.48 -17.72
N VAL A 110 -9.58 6.18 -17.41
CA VAL A 110 -8.42 5.59 -16.71
C VAL A 110 -7.15 5.83 -17.51
N ARG A 111 -7.15 5.54 -18.82
CA ARG A 111 -6.01 5.77 -19.72
C ARG A 111 -5.60 7.25 -19.75
N SER A 112 -6.55 8.16 -19.89
CA SER A 112 -6.28 9.60 -19.90
C SER A 112 -5.55 10.08 -18.63
N VAL A 113 -5.89 9.55 -17.46
CA VAL A 113 -5.21 9.89 -16.20
C VAL A 113 -3.80 9.29 -16.17
N VAL A 114 -3.63 8.04 -16.64
CA VAL A 114 -2.32 7.40 -16.75
C VAL A 114 -1.42 8.20 -17.71
N ASP A 115 -1.93 8.58 -18.88
CA ASP A 115 -1.19 9.35 -19.90
C ASP A 115 -0.74 10.72 -19.35
N THR A 116 -1.61 11.41 -18.61
CA THR A 116 -1.28 12.69 -17.97
C THR A 116 -0.13 12.54 -16.97
N ILE A 117 -0.14 11.47 -16.15
CA ILE A 117 0.92 11.23 -15.18
C ILE A 117 2.20 10.75 -15.86
N GLN A 118 2.09 10.00 -16.98
CA GLN A 118 3.23 9.52 -17.77
C GLN A 118 4.14 10.65 -18.25
N GLU A 119 3.61 11.85 -18.50
CA GLU A 119 4.42 13.02 -18.85
C GLU A 119 5.47 13.34 -17.77
N HIS A 120 5.14 13.08 -16.51
CA HIS A 120 6.07 13.25 -15.39
C HIS A 120 7.10 12.12 -15.26
N ASP A 121 6.83 10.96 -15.86
CA ASP A 121 7.72 9.80 -15.85
C ASP A 121 8.38 9.58 -17.23
N SER A 122 8.56 10.66 -18.00
CA SER A 122 9.17 10.60 -19.34
C SER A 122 10.70 10.53 -19.29
N PRO A 123 11.35 9.82 -20.23
CA PRO A 123 12.81 9.79 -20.37
C PRO A 123 13.43 11.18 -20.50
N GLU A 124 12.76 12.11 -21.20
CA GLU A 124 13.19 13.48 -21.40
C GLU A 124 13.29 14.25 -20.06
N ARG A 125 12.34 14.01 -19.15
CA ARG A 125 12.40 14.59 -17.79
C ARG A 125 13.58 14.03 -17.04
N PHE A 126 13.82 12.72 -17.05
CA PHE A 126 14.95 12.11 -16.36
C PHE A 126 16.29 12.56 -16.95
N CYS A 127 16.38 12.73 -18.27
CA CYS A 127 17.55 13.32 -18.92
C CYS A 127 17.81 14.76 -18.43
N ARG A 128 16.78 15.59 -18.32
CA ARG A 128 16.90 16.94 -17.75
C ARG A 128 17.36 16.94 -16.28
N LEU A 129 17.04 15.90 -15.52
CA LEU A 129 17.53 15.69 -14.14
C LEU A 129 18.98 15.20 -14.11
N GLY A 130 19.52 14.73 -15.22
CA GLY A 130 20.88 14.20 -15.35
C GLY A 130 20.98 12.67 -15.30
N ALA A 131 19.87 11.94 -15.36
CA ALA A 131 19.87 10.48 -15.46
C ALA A 131 19.66 10.04 -16.91
N GLU A 132 20.50 9.12 -17.38
CA GLU A 132 20.32 8.45 -18.66
C GLU A 132 19.28 7.34 -18.51
N VAL A 133 18.33 7.25 -19.44
CA VAL A 133 17.33 6.17 -19.50
C VAL A 133 17.66 5.25 -20.68
N ARG A 134 17.74 3.97 -20.42
CA ARG A 134 17.93 2.90 -21.40
C ARG A 134 16.78 1.90 -21.33
N PHE A 135 16.22 1.56 -22.48
CA PHE A 135 15.22 0.50 -22.58
C PHE A 135 15.86 -0.79 -23.08
N GLY A 136 15.49 -1.93 -22.49
CA GLY A 136 15.98 -3.26 -22.85
C GLY A 136 15.97 -4.22 -21.68
N SER A 137 16.38 -5.46 -21.91
CA SER A 137 16.36 -6.54 -20.93
C SER A 137 17.75 -6.71 -20.29
N PRO A 138 17.98 -6.20 -19.07
CA PRO A 138 19.30 -6.23 -18.43
C PRO A 138 19.61 -7.62 -17.87
N ARG A 139 20.87 -8.04 -17.97
CA ARG A 139 21.42 -9.25 -17.31
C ARG A 139 22.78 -8.95 -16.72
N PHE A 140 23.02 -9.36 -15.49
CA PHE A 140 24.35 -9.26 -14.90
C PHE A 140 25.36 -10.17 -15.63
N VAL A 141 26.54 -9.66 -15.88
CA VAL A 141 27.70 -10.38 -16.40
C VAL A 141 28.70 -10.65 -15.26
N ASP A 142 28.83 -9.67 -14.38
CA ASP A 142 29.55 -9.72 -13.10
C ASP A 142 28.90 -8.75 -12.12
N ASP A 143 29.48 -8.57 -10.94
CA ASP A 143 28.92 -7.73 -9.87
C ASP A 143 28.93 -6.21 -10.16
N HIS A 144 29.60 -5.77 -11.21
CA HIS A 144 29.67 -4.39 -11.66
C HIS A 144 29.14 -4.16 -13.08
N THR A 145 28.98 -5.22 -13.87
CA THR A 145 28.65 -5.16 -15.30
C THR A 145 27.29 -5.78 -15.60
N VAL A 146 26.47 -5.02 -16.32
CA VAL A 146 25.20 -5.48 -16.87
C VAL A 146 25.27 -5.47 -18.40
N ASP A 147 24.88 -6.57 -19.02
CA ASP A 147 24.60 -6.65 -20.46
C ASP A 147 23.16 -6.16 -20.69
N LEU A 148 23.02 -5.20 -21.59
CA LEU A 148 21.75 -4.69 -22.08
C LEU A 148 21.66 -4.92 -23.56
N ASP A 149 21.03 -6.02 -23.96
CA ASP A 149 20.82 -6.41 -25.36
C ASP A 149 22.13 -6.36 -26.20
N GLY A 150 23.24 -6.83 -25.65
CA GLY A 150 24.57 -6.87 -26.25
C GLY A 150 25.45 -5.63 -25.98
N SER A 151 24.94 -4.61 -25.30
CA SER A 151 25.71 -3.45 -24.82
C SER A 151 26.08 -3.61 -23.37
N ARG A 152 27.35 -3.45 -22.99
CA ARG A 152 27.80 -3.54 -21.60
C ARG A 152 27.72 -2.19 -20.94
N LEU A 153 27.06 -2.14 -19.77
CA LEU A 153 26.98 -1.00 -18.87
C LEU A 153 27.74 -1.34 -17.59
N THR A 154 28.67 -0.49 -17.17
CA THR A 154 29.43 -0.68 -15.93
C THR A 154 29.09 0.39 -14.90
N ALA A 155 28.79 -0.01 -13.66
CA ALA A 155 28.48 0.93 -12.58
C ALA A 155 29.24 0.58 -11.29
N ARG A 156 29.58 1.62 -10.52
CA ARG A 156 30.21 1.45 -9.22
C ARG A 156 29.29 0.76 -8.21
N ALA A 157 27.98 0.99 -8.33
CA ALA A 157 26.94 0.32 -7.54
C ALA A 157 25.69 0.10 -8.39
N TRP A 158 24.91 -0.92 -8.05
CA TRP A 158 23.64 -1.23 -8.71
C TRP A 158 22.48 -1.24 -7.71
N ILE A 159 21.31 -0.79 -8.14
CA ILE A 159 20.06 -0.96 -7.42
C ILE A 159 19.14 -1.87 -8.26
N VAL A 160 18.76 -3.02 -7.71
CA VAL A 160 17.74 -3.91 -8.27
C VAL A 160 16.38 -3.42 -7.76
N ALA A 161 15.57 -2.89 -8.67
CA ALA A 161 14.25 -2.28 -8.40
C ALA A 161 13.17 -2.81 -9.36
N THR A 162 13.28 -4.08 -9.74
CA THR A 162 12.49 -4.74 -10.79
C THR A 162 11.04 -5.06 -10.37
N GLY A 163 10.69 -4.82 -9.12
CA GLY A 163 9.32 -4.94 -8.63
C GLY A 163 8.81 -6.38 -8.53
N SER A 164 7.52 -6.55 -8.73
CA SER A 164 6.81 -7.82 -8.70
C SER A 164 5.74 -7.89 -9.79
N SER A 165 5.31 -9.12 -10.11
CA SER A 165 4.22 -9.41 -11.06
C SER A 165 3.14 -10.25 -10.38
N PRO A 166 1.89 -10.27 -10.90
CA PRO A 166 0.84 -11.14 -10.37
C PRO A 166 1.27 -12.60 -10.41
N SER A 167 0.82 -13.37 -9.42
CA SER A 167 1.09 -14.80 -9.31
C SER A 167 -0.18 -15.59 -9.48
N LEU A 168 -0.18 -16.58 -10.38
CA LEU A 168 -1.26 -17.56 -10.44
C LEU A 168 -1.08 -18.57 -9.30
N PRO A 169 -2.10 -18.81 -8.47
CA PRO A 169 -2.05 -19.84 -7.44
C PRO A 169 -2.09 -21.23 -8.08
N ALA A 170 -1.63 -22.24 -7.34
CA ALA A 170 -1.65 -23.64 -7.78
C ALA A 170 -3.07 -24.22 -7.71
N VAL A 171 -3.95 -23.77 -8.61
CA VAL A 171 -5.34 -24.26 -8.80
C VAL A 171 -5.41 -24.97 -10.14
N GLU A 172 -5.92 -26.20 -10.14
CA GLU A 172 -6.06 -26.99 -11.37
C GLU A 172 -6.88 -26.26 -12.43
N GLY A 173 -6.35 -26.12 -13.65
CA GLY A 173 -7.02 -25.52 -14.80
C GLY A 173 -7.16 -24.00 -14.76
N ILE A 174 -6.55 -23.29 -13.81
CA ILE A 174 -6.69 -21.83 -13.69
C ILE A 174 -6.12 -21.07 -14.89
N ALA A 175 -5.09 -21.61 -15.53
CA ALA A 175 -4.48 -21.00 -16.73
C ALA A 175 -5.31 -21.23 -18.01
N ASP A 176 -6.27 -22.17 -17.98
CA ASP A 176 -7.06 -22.61 -19.14
C ASP A 176 -8.43 -21.90 -19.21
N VAL A 177 -8.76 -21.08 -18.22
CA VAL A 177 -10.02 -20.32 -18.18
C VAL A 177 -9.80 -18.85 -18.51
N PRO A 178 -10.83 -18.11 -18.97
CA PRO A 178 -10.74 -16.64 -19.06
C PRO A 178 -10.44 -16.03 -17.69
N TYR A 179 -9.24 -15.46 -17.53
CA TYR A 179 -8.88 -14.77 -16.30
C TYR A 179 -8.22 -13.42 -16.55
N TRP A 180 -8.39 -12.54 -15.58
CA TRP A 180 -7.74 -11.25 -15.49
C TRP A 180 -6.77 -11.23 -14.32
N THR A 181 -5.78 -10.36 -14.41
CA THR A 181 -4.92 -9.93 -13.31
C THR A 181 -4.98 -8.41 -13.18
N ASN A 182 -4.24 -7.83 -12.25
CA ASN A 182 -4.08 -6.37 -12.21
C ASN A 182 -3.46 -5.80 -13.50
N GLU A 183 -2.68 -6.58 -14.25
CA GLU A 183 -2.07 -6.14 -15.52
C GLU A 183 -3.08 -6.08 -16.68
N THR A 184 -4.18 -6.83 -16.62
CA THR A 184 -5.12 -6.95 -17.72
C THR A 184 -6.51 -6.38 -17.45
N VAL A 185 -6.89 -6.16 -16.20
CA VAL A 185 -8.23 -5.69 -15.83
C VAL A 185 -8.54 -4.28 -16.37
N PHE A 186 -7.54 -3.42 -16.47
CA PHE A 186 -7.72 -2.03 -16.92
C PHE A 186 -7.72 -1.86 -18.45
N SER A 187 -7.48 -2.93 -19.20
CA SER A 187 -7.61 -2.95 -20.66
C SER A 187 -8.96 -3.47 -21.17
N GLN A 188 -9.86 -3.86 -20.25
CA GLN A 188 -11.16 -4.42 -20.61
C GLN A 188 -12.12 -3.32 -21.07
N THR A 189 -12.97 -3.66 -22.03
CA THR A 189 -13.95 -2.73 -22.61
C THR A 189 -15.39 -3.11 -22.34
N GLU A 190 -15.63 -4.36 -21.93
CA GLU A 190 -16.96 -4.90 -21.63
C GLU A 190 -17.09 -5.22 -20.14
N LEU A 191 -18.21 -4.80 -19.55
CA LEU A 191 -18.51 -5.07 -18.15
C LEU A 191 -19.02 -6.52 -18.02
N PRO A 192 -18.35 -7.40 -17.24
CA PRO A 192 -18.83 -8.77 -17.07
C PRO A 192 -20.15 -8.77 -16.30
N GLY A 193 -21.08 -9.62 -16.68
CA GLY A 193 -22.33 -9.82 -15.93
C GLY A 193 -22.07 -10.39 -14.54
N HIS A 194 -21.06 -11.29 -14.40
CA HIS A 194 -20.65 -11.85 -13.12
C HIS A 194 -19.12 -12.02 -13.06
N LEU A 195 -18.46 -11.19 -12.23
CA LEU A 195 -17.03 -11.26 -11.96
C LEU A 195 -16.77 -12.16 -10.75
N LEU A 196 -15.96 -13.21 -10.94
CA LEU A 196 -15.38 -14.00 -9.85
C LEU A 196 -14.05 -13.38 -9.44
N ILE A 197 -13.77 -13.29 -8.15
CA ILE A 197 -12.49 -12.76 -7.63
C ILE A 197 -11.87 -13.79 -6.71
N LEU A 198 -10.65 -14.19 -7.01
CA LEU A 198 -9.86 -15.07 -6.16
C LEU A 198 -8.84 -14.24 -5.38
N GLY A 199 -9.11 -14.08 -4.08
CA GLY A 199 -8.34 -13.30 -3.13
C GLY A 199 -9.11 -12.10 -2.55
N GLY A 200 -9.18 -12.01 -1.23
CA GLY A 200 -9.84 -10.94 -0.45
C GLY A 200 -8.87 -9.91 0.14
N GLY A 201 -7.68 -9.78 -0.45
CA GLY A 201 -6.72 -8.72 -0.15
C GLY A 201 -7.14 -7.36 -0.74
N PRO A 202 -6.31 -6.29 -0.59
CA PRO A 202 -6.65 -4.94 -1.04
C PRO A 202 -7.11 -4.87 -2.50
N VAL A 203 -6.38 -5.50 -3.42
CA VAL A 203 -6.74 -5.50 -4.86
C VAL A 203 -8.10 -6.16 -5.08
N GLY A 204 -8.33 -7.32 -4.44
CA GLY A 204 -9.58 -8.07 -4.60
C GLY A 204 -10.80 -7.29 -4.11
N VAL A 205 -10.76 -6.71 -2.91
CA VAL A 205 -11.90 -5.96 -2.34
C VAL A 205 -12.15 -4.63 -3.05
N GLU A 206 -11.09 -3.92 -3.49
CA GLU A 206 -11.20 -2.69 -4.27
C GLU A 206 -11.88 -2.94 -5.62
N MET A 207 -11.44 -3.96 -6.36
CA MET A 207 -12.05 -4.32 -7.64
C MET A 207 -13.45 -4.88 -7.45
N ALA A 208 -13.69 -5.66 -6.40
CA ALA A 208 -15.02 -6.16 -6.08
C ALA A 208 -16.05 -5.04 -5.94
N GLN A 209 -15.72 -4.03 -5.13
CA GLN A 209 -16.62 -2.90 -4.92
C GLN A 209 -16.78 -2.06 -6.18
N ALA A 210 -15.68 -1.77 -6.89
CA ALA A 210 -15.71 -0.97 -8.11
C ALA A 210 -16.60 -1.62 -9.19
N PHE A 211 -16.37 -2.89 -9.52
CA PHE A 211 -17.17 -3.60 -10.53
C PHE A 211 -18.61 -3.81 -10.08
N ARG A 212 -18.84 -4.08 -8.78
CA ARG A 212 -20.21 -4.17 -8.25
C ARG A 212 -20.98 -2.87 -8.41
N ARG A 213 -20.36 -1.75 -8.11
CA ARG A 213 -20.96 -0.41 -8.25
C ARG A 213 -21.22 -0.05 -9.71
N LEU A 214 -20.38 -0.50 -10.64
CA LEU A 214 -20.58 -0.31 -12.08
C LEU A 214 -21.67 -1.22 -12.67
N GLY A 215 -22.10 -2.29 -11.98
CA GLY A 215 -23.26 -3.10 -12.38
C GLY A 215 -23.03 -4.61 -12.45
N SER A 216 -21.80 -5.10 -12.32
CA SER A 216 -21.52 -6.54 -12.30
C SER A 216 -22.09 -7.22 -11.05
N LYS A 217 -22.50 -8.48 -11.16
CA LYS A 217 -22.53 -9.37 -10.00
C LYS A 217 -21.07 -9.67 -9.62
N VAL A 218 -20.78 -9.79 -8.33
CA VAL A 218 -19.41 -10.06 -7.87
C VAL A 218 -19.43 -11.13 -6.79
N THR A 219 -18.48 -12.07 -6.89
CA THR A 219 -18.24 -13.08 -5.87
C THR A 219 -16.76 -13.11 -5.52
N ILE A 220 -16.42 -12.94 -4.24
CA ILE A 220 -15.06 -13.08 -3.70
C ILE A 220 -14.89 -14.46 -3.09
N VAL A 221 -13.80 -15.16 -3.42
CA VAL A 221 -13.33 -16.37 -2.76
C VAL A 221 -12.00 -16.07 -2.08
N GLU A 222 -11.99 -16.17 -0.74
CA GLU A 222 -10.82 -15.83 0.10
C GLU A 222 -10.42 -17.05 0.94
N PHE A 223 -9.13 -17.38 0.87
CA PHE A 223 -8.56 -18.52 1.59
C PHE A 223 -8.54 -18.32 3.12
N THR A 224 -8.27 -17.10 3.57
CA THR A 224 -8.22 -16.78 5.00
C THR A 224 -9.62 -16.62 5.60
N ASP A 225 -9.73 -16.70 6.92
CA ASP A 225 -11.01 -16.65 7.64
C ASP A 225 -11.68 -15.24 7.57
N GLN A 226 -10.97 -14.21 7.03
CA GLN A 226 -11.49 -12.85 6.87
C GLN A 226 -10.92 -12.16 5.62
N LEU A 227 -11.61 -11.13 5.12
CA LEU A 227 -11.04 -10.16 4.17
C LEU A 227 -9.94 -9.35 4.84
N LEU A 228 -9.02 -8.78 4.04
CA LEU A 228 -7.93 -7.93 4.55
C LEU A 228 -7.19 -8.59 5.72
N GLY A 229 -6.66 -9.78 5.52
CA GLY A 229 -6.02 -10.61 6.55
C GLY A 229 -5.12 -9.90 7.56
N PRO A 230 -4.30 -8.90 7.22
CA PRO A 230 -3.46 -8.14 8.15
C PRO A 230 -4.23 -7.26 9.16
N GLU A 231 -5.48 -6.86 8.86
CA GLU A 231 -6.28 -5.97 9.70
C GLU A 231 -6.88 -6.71 10.91
N ASP A 232 -7.30 -5.94 11.93
CA ASP A 232 -8.04 -6.51 13.05
C ASP A 232 -9.42 -7.00 12.59
N PRO A 233 -9.98 -8.08 13.18
CA PRO A 233 -11.22 -8.70 12.71
C PRO A 233 -12.42 -7.75 12.71
N ASP A 234 -12.53 -6.88 13.70
CA ASP A 234 -13.62 -5.91 13.84
C ASP A 234 -13.55 -4.78 12.78
N ILE A 235 -12.34 -4.42 12.34
CA ILE A 235 -12.12 -3.48 11.24
C ILE A 235 -12.51 -4.14 9.91
N ALA A 236 -12.00 -5.35 9.65
CA ALA A 236 -12.30 -6.11 8.43
C ALA A 236 -13.80 -6.44 8.30
N ALA A 237 -14.49 -6.70 9.43
CA ALA A 237 -15.92 -7.00 9.44
C ALA A 237 -16.79 -5.83 8.97
N ILE A 238 -16.41 -4.58 9.26
CA ILE A 238 -17.14 -3.40 8.79
C ILE A 238 -17.10 -3.33 7.27
N LEU A 239 -15.93 -3.49 6.66
CA LEU A 239 -15.81 -3.53 5.20
C LEU A 239 -16.59 -4.69 4.60
N ARG A 240 -16.48 -5.90 5.19
CA ARG A 240 -17.22 -7.06 4.72
C ARG A 240 -18.72 -6.79 4.70
N SER A 241 -19.27 -6.26 5.80
CA SER A 241 -20.71 -5.93 5.90
C SER A 241 -21.14 -4.95 4.81
N ARG A 242 -20.32 -3.93 4.51
CA ARG A 242 -20.60 -2.98 3.42
C ARG A 242 -20.61 -3.66 2.05
N LEU A 243 -19.63 -4.49 1.75
CA LEU A 243 -19.56 -5.23 0.48
C LEU A 243 -20.78 -6.15 0.30
N GLU A 244 -21.16 -6.86 1.35
CA GLU A 244 -22.33 -7.75 1.35
C GLU A 244 -23.65 -6.94 1.20
N ALA A 245 -23.77 -5.79 1.87
CA ALA A 245 -24.91 -4.88 1.73
C ALA A 245 -25.03 -4.29 0.30
N GLU A 246 -23.90 -4.06 -0.38
CA GLU A 246 -23.87 -3.68 -1.79
C GLU A 246 -24.14 -4.85 -2.74
N GLY A 247 -24.28 -6.10 -2.22
CA GLY A 247 -24.63 -7.29 -2.96
C GLY A 247 -23.42 -8.07 -3.52
N VAL A 248 -22.22 -7.88 -2.96
CA VAL A 248 -21.07 -8.76 -3.21
C VAL A 248 -21.25 -10.05 -2.41
N LYS A 249 -21.09 -11.23 -3.05
CA LYS A 249 -21.03 -12.50 -2.32
C LYS A 249 -19.61 -12.73 -1.81
N VAL A 250 -19.45 -13.04 -0.53
CA VAL A 250 -18.12 -13.20 0.10
C VAL A 250 -18.01 -14.57 0.75
N PHE A 251 -17.08 -15.39 0.25
CA PHE A 251 -16.71 -16.69 0.81
C PHE A 251 -15.31 -16.60 1.41
N THR A 252 -15.21 -16.46 2.73
CA THR A 252 -13.94 -16.54 3.49
C THR A 252 -13.71 -17.98 3.99
N GLY A 253 -12.49 -18.33 4.39
CA GLY A 253 -12.12 -19.69 4.79
C GLY A 253 -12.34 -20.70 3.66
N THR A 254 -12.26 -20.25 2.40
CA THR A 254 -12.65 -21.00 1.21
C THR A 254 -11.49 -21.06 0.22
N LYS A 255 -11.08 -22.26 -0.18
CA LYS A 255 -10.03 -22.49 -1.18
C LYS A 255 -10.61 -22.83 -2.55
N ALA A 256 -10.01 -22.30 -3.60
CA ALA A 256 -10.24 -22.75 -4.96
C ALA A 256 -9.52 -24.10 -5.17
N LEU A 257 -10.23 -25.04 -5.78
CA LEU A 257 -9.75 -26.41 -6.02
C LEU A 257 -9.47 -26.62 -7.51
N LYS A 258 -10.39 -26.18 -8.37
CA LYS A 258 -10.31 -26.37 -9.82
C LYS A 258 -11.05 -25.24 -10.54
N ALA A 259 -10.48 -24.76 -11.62
CA ALA A 259 -11.14 -23.90 -12.58
C ALA A 259 -11.37 -24.64 -13.90
N SER A 260 -12.49 -24.40 -14.55
CA SER A 260 -12.83 -24.98 -15.86
C SER A 260 -13.80 -24.07 -16.59
N VAL A 261 -13.95 -24.27 -17.89
CA VAL A 261 -14.99 -23.62 -18.69
C VAL A 261 -16.15 -24.59 -18.92
N GLY A 262 -17.38 -24.13 -18.74
CA GLY A 262 -18.58 -24.90 -19.01
C GLY A 262 -19.72 -23.96 -19.44
N ASN A 263 -20.43 -24.30 -20.53
CA ASN A 263 -21.52 -23.48 -21.08
C ASN A 263 -21.16 -22.00 -21.36
N GLY A 264 -19.89 -21.73 -21.70
CA GLY A 264 -19.40 -20.37 -21.95
C GLY A 264 -19.04 -19.57 -20.68
N SER A 265 -19.18 -20.15 -19.49
CA SER A 265 -18.86 -19.53 -18.20
C SER A 265 -17.62 -20.15 -17.56
N VAL A 266 -16.97 -19.43 -16.65
CA VAL A 266 -15.94 -19.94 -15.75
C VAL A 266 -16.62 -20.63 -14.58
N LEU A 267 -16.30 -21.91 -14.39
CA LEU A 267 -16.74 -22.73 -13.26
C LEU A 267 -15.58 -22.88 -12.28
N LEU A 268 -15.67 -22.23 -11.13
CA LEU A 268 -14.69 -22.32 -10.06
C LEU A 268 -15.20 -23.28 -8.97
N ARG A 269 -14.64 -24.49 -8.92
CA ARG A 269 -14.91 -25.42 -7.82
C ARG A 269 -14.16 -24.97 -6.58
N VAL A 270 -14.89 -24.78 -5.50
CA VAL A 270 -14.35 -24.27 -4.23
C VAL A 270 -14.74 -25.20 -3.08
N GLY A 271 -14.01 -25.13 -1.99
CA GLY A 271 -14.33 -25.91 -0.78
C GLY A 271 -13.77 -25.24 0.47
N PRO A 272 -14.19 -25.66 1.67
CA PRO A 272 -13.72 -25.09 2.91
C PRO A 272 -12.20 -25.36 3.10
N VAL A 273 -11.50 -24.41 3.71
CA VAL A 273 -10.10 -24.62 4.13
C VAL A 273 -10.05 -25.54 5.34
N LYS A 274 -11.05 -25.44 6.23
CA LYS A 274 -11.23 -26.25 7.44
C LYS A 274 -12.63 -26.85 7.46
N GLY A 275 -12.78 -28.05 8.01
CA GLY A 275 -14.06 -28.75 8.10
C GLY A 275 -14.30 -29.71 6.94
N GLU A 276 -15.44 -30.40 6.98
CA GLU A 276 -15.82 -31.52 6.08
C GLU A 276 -16.98 -31.18 5.13
N ALA A 277 -17.31 -29.88 4.98
CA ALA A 277 -18.38 -29.49 4.06
C ALA A 277 -17.98 -29.83 2.62
N GLU A 278 -18.97 -30.37 1.85
CA GLU A 278 -18.76 -30.74 0.46
C GLU A 278 -18.36 -29.53 -0.41
N PRO A 279 -17.41 -29.71 -1.33
CA PRO A 279 -17.06 -28.68 -2.29
C PRO A 279 -18.26 -28.34 -3.20
N TRP A 280 -18.38 -27.04 -3.55
CA TRP A 280 -19.40 -26.53 -4.46
C TRP A 280 -18.78 -25.76 -5.63
N THR A 281 -19.59 -25.38 -6.60
CA THR A 281 -19.14 -24.62 -7.76
C THR A 281 -19.73 -23.21 -7.72
N VAL A 282 -18.89 -22.22 -8.00
CA VAL A 282 -19.28 -20.85 -8.27
C VAL A 282 -19.08 -20.57 -9.75
N GLU A 283 -20.07 -19.96 -10.39
CA GLU A 283 -20.08 -19.68 -11.82
C GLU A 283 -20.00 -18.17 -12.07
N GLY A 284 -19.26 -17.75 -13.11
CA GLY A 284 -19.17 -16.38 -13.57
C GLY A 284 -18.57 -16.27 -14.97
N ASP A 285 -18.54 -15.06 -15.52
CA ASP A 285 -18.09 -14.86 -16.91
C ASP A 285 -16.56 -14.85 -17.01
N VAL A 286 -15.89 -14.34 -15.98
CA VAL A 286 -14.43 -14.19 -15.91
C VAL A 286 -13.94 -14.26 -14.47
N LEU A 287 -12.69 -14.70 -14.30
CA LEU A 287 -12.01 -14.80 -13.02
C LEU A 287 -10.93 -13.70 -12.88
N LEU A 288 -11.06 -12.81 -11.90
CA LEU A 288 -9.94 -11.92 -11.51
C LEU A 288 -9.07 -12.63 -10.47
N VAL A 289 -7.82 -12.87 -10.80
CA VAL A 289 -6.84 -13.47 -9.88
C VAL A 289 -6.10 -12.35 -9.13
N ALA A 290 -6.42 -12.22 -7.84
CA ALA A 290 -5.83 -11.26 -6.89
C ALA A 290 -5.20 -11.98 -5.69
N ALA A 291 -4.68 -13.21 -5.89
CA ALA A 291 -4.28 -14.15 -4.85
C ALA A 291 -2.78 -14.06 -4.46
N GLY A 292 -2.04 -13.07 -4.96
CA GLY A 292 -0.65 -12.84 -4.60
C GLY A 292 0.20 -12.26 -5.72
N ARG A 293 1.46 -11.95 -5.37
CA ARG A 293 2.47 -11.40 -6.28
C ARG A 293 3.79 -12.16 -6.11
N LYS A 294 4.58 -12.23 -7.16
CA LYS A 294 5.93 -12.80 -7.13
C LYS A 294 6.97 -11.72 -7.47
N PRO A 295 8.09 -11.63 -6.72
CA PRO A 295 9.20 -10.75 -7.05
C PRO A 295 9.79 -11.06 -8.43
N ASN A 296 10.18 -10.02 -9.18
CA ASN A 296 10.76 -10.14 -10.51
C ASN A 296 12.28 -10.34 -10.42
N VAL A 297 12.70 -11.57 -10.23
CA VAL A 297 14.13 -11.98 -10.14
C VAL A 297 14.61 -12.75 -11.36
N GLU A 298 13.69 -13.22 -12.19
CA GLU A 298 13.97 -14.03 -13.38
C GLU A 298 14.56 -13.18 -14.51
N GLY A 299 15.50 -13.75 -15.29
CA GLY A 299 16.10 -13.09 -16.45
C GLY A 299 17.21 -12.08 -16.15
N LEU A 300 17.49 -11.79 -14.87
CA LEU A 300 18.54 -10.85 -14.45
C LEU A 300 19.92 -11.47 -14.35
N ASP A 301 20.04 -12.80 -14.37
CA ASP A 301 21.26 -13.55 -14.12
C ASP A 301 22.00 -13.13 -12.83
N LEU A 302 21.23 -13.01 -11.73
CA LEU A 302 21.72 -12.63 -10.41
C LEU A 302 22.91 -13.47 -9.91
N PRO A 303 23.00 -14.79 -10.22
CA PRO A 303 24.17 -15.60 -9.87
C PRO A 303 25.48 -15.12 -10.49
N ALA A 304 25.46 -14.54 -11.70
CA ALA A 304 26.66 -14.00 -12.33
C ALA A 304 27.28 -12.84 -11.53
N ALA A 305 26.42 -12.07 -10.83
CA ALA A 305 26.85 -11.02 -9.90
C ALA A 305 27.07 -11.54 -8.46
N GLY A 306 26.93 -12.83 -8.19
CA GLY A 306 27.03 -13.41 -6.86
C GLY A 306 25.89 -13.01 -5.92
N VAL A 307 24.77 -12.48 -6.44
CA VAL A 307 23.62 -12.03 -5.65
C VAL A 307 22.73 -13.20 -5.27
N ALA A 308 22.52 -13.37 -3.97
CA ALA A 308 21.60 -14.38 -3.44
C ALA A 308 20.14 -13.94 -3.64
N PHE A 309 19.31 -14.88 -4.08
CA PHE A 309 17.86 -14.67 -4.25
C PHE A 309 17.08 -15.96 -3.98
N SER A 310 15.78 -15.83 -3.85
CA SER A 310 14.83 -16.93 -3.70
C SER A 310 13.49 -16.57 -4.37
N PRO A 311 12.50 -17.47 -4.39
CA PRO A 311 11.14 -17.11 -4.81
C PRO A 311 10.51 -15.97 -4.00
N ARG A 312 11.08 -15.63 -2.84
CA ARG A 312 10.67 -14.49 -2.00
C ARG A 312 11.36 -13.18 -2.39
N GLY A 313 12.25 -13.18 -3.38
CA GLY A 313 12.95 -12.01 -3.88
C GLY A 313 14.44 -11.98 -3.57
N VAL A 314 15.05 -10.80 -3.72
CA VAL A 314 16.44 -10.50 -3.41
C VAL A 314 16.51 -9.91 -2.00
N PRO A 315 16.96 -10.68 -0.97
CA PRO A 315 16.98 -10.19 0.40
C PRO A 315 17.88 -8.96 0.56
N ALA A 316 17.44 -7.99 1.33
CA ALA A 316 18.21 -6.80 1.67
C ALA A 316 18.35 -6.63 3.18
N ASP A 317 19.50 -6.11 3.63
CA ASP A 317 19.67 -5.66 5.00
C ASP A 317 18.92 -4.33 5.23
N ARG A 318 18.88 -3.82 6.47
CA ARG A 318 18.22 -2.54 6.76
C ARG A 318 18.86 -1.33 6.05
N ARG A 319 20.02 -1.49 5.41
CA ARG A 319 20.65 -0.48 4.55
C ARG A 319 20.32 -0.68 3.07
N MET A 320 19.40 -1.56 2.76
CA MET A 320 19.01 -1.98 1.41
C MET A 320 20.11 -2.73 0.64
N ARG A 321 21.15 -3.23 1.28
CA ARG A 321 22.21 -3.98 0.62
C ARG A 321 21.83 -5.45 0.51
N SER A 322 22.09 -6.03 -0.64
CA SER A 322 22.12 -7.48 -0.81
C SER A 322 23.31 -8.11 -0.07
N ASN A 323 23.57 -9.40 -0.28
CA ASN A 323 24.81 -10.03 0.17
C ASN A 323 26.06 -9.50 -0.56
N VAL A 324 25.91 -8.84 -1.72
CA VAL A 324 26.97 -8.13 -2.44
C VAL A 324 26.92 -6.66 -2.04
N PRO A 325 27.93 -6.09 -1.34
CA PRO A 325 27.82 -4.82 -0.61
C PRO A 325 27.49 -3.58 -1.45
N HIS A 326 27.77 -3.58 -2.74
CA HIS A 326 27.51 -2.49 -3.69
C HIS A 326 26.30 -2.77 -4.60
N ILE A 327 25.60 -3.89 -4.39
CA ILE A 327 24.31 -4.18 -5.04
C ILE A 327 23.20 -4.08 -4.00
N TYR A 328 22.25 -3.19 -4.26
CA TYR A 328 21.11 -2.89 -3.40
C TYR A 328 19.84 -3.49 -3.97
N SER A 329 18.83 -3.73 -3.12
CA SER A 329 17.51 -4.23 -3.52
C SER A 329 16.43 -3.38 -2.86
N CYS A 330 15.50 -2.84 -3.67
CA CYS A 330 14.45 -1.92 -3.23
C CYS A 330 13.10 -2.21 -3.86
N GLY A 331 12.04 -1.99 -3.09
CA GLY A 331 10.66 -2.24 -3.51
C GLY A 331 10.31 -3.72 -3.51
N ASP A 332 9.25 -4.08 -4.23
CA ASP A 332 8.64 -5.41 -4.16
C ASP A 332 9.62 -6.57 -4.42
N VAL A 333 10.71 -6.31 -5.17
CA VAL A 333 11.73 -7.33 -5.47
C VAL A 333 12.46 -7.83 -4.22
N ASN A 334 12.46 -7.08 -3.10
CA ASN A 334 13.04 -7.53 -1.84
C ASN A 334 12.09 -8.38 -0.98
N GLY A 335 10.78 -8.43 -1.35
CA GLY A 335 9.79 -9.29 -0.72
C GLY A 335 9.31 -8.84 0.67
N VAL A 336 9.60 -7.59 1.12
CA VAL A 336 9.27 -7.13 2.49
C VAL A 336 7.90 -6.46 2.54
N PHE A 337 7.72 -5.33 1.85
CA PHE A 337 6.45 -4.57 1.80
C PHE A 337 6.15 -4.12 0.37
N PRO A 338 5.18 -4.74 -0.31
CA PRO A 338 4.85 -4.42 -1.71
C PRO A 338 3.97 -3.16 -1.80
N PHE A 339 4.50 -2.02 -1.38
CA PHE A 339 3.83 -0.73 -1.44
C PHE A 339 4.69 0.31 -2.18
N THR A 340 4.07 1.10 -3.04
CA THR A 340 4.72 2.17 -3.83
C THR A 340 5.50 3.16 -2.96
N HIS A 341 4.92 3.61 -1.84
CA HIS A 341 5.57 4.54 -0.92
C HIS A 341 6.72 3.90 -0.14
N VAL A 342 6.67 2.60 0.13
CA VAL A 342 7.80 1.87 0.74
C VAL A 342 8.92 1.71 -0.28
N ALA A 343 8.60 1.40 -1.54
CA ALA A 343 9.58 1.34 -2.61
C ALA A 343 10.36 2.66 -2.77
N GLY A 344 9.67 3.80 -2.76
CA GLY A 344 10.30 5.13 -2.75
C GLY A 344 11.14 5.40 -1.50
N TYR A 345 10.65 5.05 -0.32
CA TYR A 345 11.39 5.18 0.95
C TYR A 345 12.68 4.35 0.95
N GLU A 346 12.62 3.10 0.53
CA GLU A 346 13.78 2.20 0.41
C GLU A 346 14.79 2.71 -0.61
N ALA A 347 14.31 3.19 -1.77
CA ALA A 347 15.15 3.79 -2.79
C ALA A 347 15.92 5.01 -2.26
N GLY A 348 15.27 5.87 -1.46
CA GLY A 348 15.92 6.99 -0.79
C GLY A 348 17.03 6.56 0.18
N ILE A 349 16.88 5.41 0.85
CA ILE A 349 17.91 4.82 1.71
C ILE A 349 19.04 4.23 0.86
N ALA A 350 18.71 3.44 -0.17
CA ALA A 350 19.68 2.81 -1.03
C ALA A 350 20.58 3.84 -1.74
N LEU A 351 19.98 4.86 -2.37
CA LEU A 351 20.77 5.91 -3.03
C LEU A 351 21.65 6.68 -2.05
N SER A 352 21.15 6.98 -0.84
CA SER A 352 21.94 7.66 0.18
C SER A 352 23.16 6.83 0.59
N ASN A 353 23.00 5.52 0.71
CA ASN A 353 24.07 4.60 1.06
C ASN A 353 25.04 4.36 -0.11
N ALA A 354 24.52 4.19 -1.33
CA ALA A 354 25.32 3.91 -2.53
C ALA A 354 26.11 5.12 -3.01
N VAL A 355 25.48 6.28 -3.10
CA VAL A 355 26.05 7.52 -3.69
C VAL A 355 26.75 8.35 -2.61
N LEU A 356 26.05 8.68 -1.52
CA LEU A 356 26.54 9.56 -0.48
C LEU A 356 27.31 8.84 0.64
N ARG A 357 27.30 7.49 0.64
CA ARG A 357 27.93 6.63 1.67
C ARG A 357 27.45 6.90 3.09
N LEU A 358 26.20 7.34 3.23
CA LEU A 358 25.56 7.59 4.53
C LEU A 358 25.05 6.28 5.13
N PRO A 359 25.18 6.07 6.47
CA PRO A 359 24.77 4.80 7.10
C PRO A 359 23.26 4.78 7.41
N ARG A 360 22.40 5.15 6.45
CA ARG A 360 20.95 5.18 6.62
C ARG A 360 20.38 3.76 6.73
N ARG A 361 19.32 3.60 7.52
CA ARG A 361 18.67 2.30 7.76
C ARG A 361 17.16 2.43 7.68
N ALA A 362 16.50 1.43 7.13
CA ALA A 362 15.05 1.33 7.10
C ALA A 362 14.47 1.06 8.50
N ASP A 363 13.34 1.71 8.78
CA ASP A 363 12.47 1.43 9.92
C ASP A 363 11.07 1.11 9.42
N TYR A 364 10.71 -0.16 9.45
CA TYR A 364 9.41 -0.66 8.98
C TYR A 364 8.33 -0.69 10.06
N THR A 365 8.64 -0.26 11.28
CA THR A 365 7.68 -0.27 12.39
C THR A 365 6.55 0.76 12.22
N LYS A 366 6.71 1.68 11.28
CA LYS A 366 5.85 2.85 11.09
C LYS A 366 5.29 2.96 9.65
N VAL A 367 5.31 1.86 8.91
CA VAL A 367 4.78 1.84 7.54
C VAL A 367 3.26 2.02 7.59
N PRO A 368 2.69 3.02 6.92
CA PRO A 368 1.25 3.15 6.75
C PRO A 368 0.79 2.37 5.51
N TRP A 369 -0.48 1.99 5.46
CA TRP A 369 -1.14 1.52 4.24
C TRP A 369 -2.62 1.85 4.27
N CYS A 370 -3.24 1.86 3.09
CA CYS A 370 -4.66 2.10 2.90
C CYS A 370 -5.21 1.17 1.82
N THR A 371 -6.40 0.64 2.06
CA THR A 371 -7.27 -0.01 1.09
C THR A 371 -8.37 0.98 0.73
N TYR A 372 -8.52 1.30 -0.55
CA TYR A 372 -9.34 2.41 -1.04
C TYR A 372 -10.75 1.99 -1.42
N THR A 373 -11.33 1.13 -0.62
CA THR A 373 -12.77 0.83 -0.65
C THR A 373 -13.57 2.00 -0.06
N ASP A 374 -14.89 1.89 -0.02
CA ASP A 374 -15.78 2.82 0.64
C ASP A 374 -16.71 2.02 1.58
N PRO A 375 -16.45 2.09 2.93
CA PRO A 375 -15.42 2.89 3.60
C PRO A 375 -13.98 2.45 3.30
N GLU A 376 -13.04 3.41 3.33
CA GLU A 376 -11.61 3.13 3.27
C GLU A 376 -11.13 2.43 4.54
N VAL A 377 -10.07 1.60 4.42
CA VAL A 377 -9.42 0.95 5.57
C VAL A 377 -7.96 1.34 5.58
N ALA A 378 -7.53 2.09 6.60
CA ALA A 378 -6.18 2.61 6.71
C ALA A 378 -5.54 2.24 8.05
N SER A 379 -4.23 1.94 8.01
CA SER A 379 -3.49 1.43 9.18
C SER A 379 -2.07 1.97 9.23
N VAL A 380 -1.56 2.22 10.44
CA VAL A 380 -0.14 2.53 10.70
C VAL A 380 0.30 1.93 12.04
N GLY A 381 1.51 1.38 12.08
CA GLY A 381 2.09 0.82 13.29
C GLY A 381 1.46 -0.50 13.73
N MET A 382 1.27 -0.68 15.04
CA MET A 382 0.70 -1.91 15.61
C MET A 382 -0.82 -1.87 15.62
N ASN A 383 -1.42 -3.00 15.25
CA ASN A 383 -2.81 -3.32 15.57
C ASN A 383 -2.86 -4.39 16.66
N GLU A 384 -4.05 -4.80 17.11
CA GLU A 384 -4.19 -5.78 18.18
C GLU A 384 -3.54 -7.13 17.86
N LYS A 385 -3.70 -7.61 16.60
CA LYS A 385 -3.07 -8.85 16.15
C LYS A 385 -1.56 -8.82 16.33
N ARG A 386 -0.92 -7.73 15.90
CA ARG A 386 0.54 -7.54 16.00
C ARG A 386 0.99 -7.32 17.43
N ALA A 387 0.24 -6.56 18.21
CA ALA A 387 0.54 -6.33 19.63
C ALA A 387 0.47 -7.64 20.42
N LYS A 388 -0.58 -8.45 20.22
CA LYS A 388 -0.72 -9.80 20.82
C LYS A 388 0.41 -10.73 20.41
N ALA A 389 0.74 -10.79 19.12
CA ALA A 389 1.84 -11.63 18.62
C ALA A 389 3.22 -11.22 19.14
N ALA A 390 3.43 -9.93 19.40
CA ALA A 390 4.66 -9.38 19.96
C ALA A 390 4.69 -9.37 21.51
N GLY A 391 3.63 -9.79 22.18
CA GLY A 391 3.53 -9.75 23.66
C GLY A 391 3.54 -8.32 24.24
N VAL A 392 3.11 -7.32 23.45
CA VAL A 392 3.08 -5.91 23.86
C VAL A 392 1.76 -5.62 24.56
N GLU A 393 1.85 -5.13 25.82
CA GLU A 393 0.68 -4.66 26.56
C GLU A 393 0.14 -3.36 25.95
N TYR A 394 -1.18 -3.29 25.74
CA TYR A 394 -1.83 -2.16 25.11
C TYR A 394 -3.22 -1.87 25.69
N ARG A 395 -3.69 -0.64 25.45
CA ARG A 395 -5.09 -0.23 25.57
C ARG A 395 -5.59 0.16 24.19
N SER A 396 -6.83 -0.22 23.87
CA SER A 396 -7.53 0.21 22.66
C SER A 396 -8.42 1.41 22.97
N LEU A 397 -8.31 2.46 22.15
CA LEU A 397 -9.12 3.67 22.21
C LEU A 397 -9.92 3.74 20.94
N GLU A 398 -11.24 3.88 21.04
CA GLU A 398 -12.12 3.85 19.86
C GLU A 398 -13.06 5.05 19.86
N ALA A 399 -13.42 5.50 18.65
CA ALA A 399 -14.49 6.46 18.43
C ALA A 399 -15.20 6.12 17.10
N PRO A 400 -16.53 6.03 17.05
CA PRO A 400 -17.28 5.76 15.83
C PRO A 400 -17.57 7.04 15.05
N PHE A 401 -17.58 6.97 13.71
CA PHE A 401 -17.89 8.11 12.84
C PHE A 401 -19.31 8.66 13.05
N ARG A 402 -20.29 7.84 13.46
CA ARG A 402 -21.65 8.28 13.78
C ARG A 402 -21.73 9.31 14.93
N GLU A 403 -20.65 9.55 15.66
CA GLU A 403 -20.55 10.58 16.70
C GLU A 403 -19.82 11.84 16.21
N VAL A 404 -19.48 11.92 14.93
CA VAL A 404 -18.79 13.05 14.32
C VAL A 404 -19.76 13.83 13.45
N ASP A 405 -20.01 15.10 13.78
CA ASP A 405 -21.03 15.94 13.13
C ASP A 405 -20.80 16.07 11.62
N ARG A 406 -19.56 16.14 11.18
CA ARG A 406 -19.23 16.17 9.76
C ARG A 406 -19.60 14.87 9.04
N ALA A 407 -19.40 13.72 9.66
CA ALA A 407 -19.79 12.42 9.09
C ALA A 407 -21.33 12.32 8.95
N LEU A 408 -22.07 12.84 9.94
CA LEU A 408 -23.52 12.94 9.87
C LEU A 408 -23.98 13.85 8.72
N ALA A 409 -23.34 15.01 8.57
CA ALA A 409 -23.68 15.97 7.52
C ALA A 409 -23.40 15.43 6.11
N GLU A 410 -22.40 14.58 5.95
CA GLU A 410 -22.04 13.94 4.68
C GLU A 410 -22.79 12.62 4.42
N GLY A 411 -23.52 12.08 5.40
CA GLY A 411 -24.17 10.77 5.30
C GLY A 411 -23.20 9.59 5.32
N GLU A 412 -21.97 9.80 5.81
CA GLU A 412 -20.88 8.82 5.81
C GLU A 412 -20.51 8.45 7.26
N THR A 413 -21.46 7.82 7.96
CA THR A 413 -21.37 7.53 9.41
C THR A 413 -20.81 6.15 9.72
N GLU A 414 -20.58 5.32 8.70
CA GLU A 414 -20.09 3.96 8.86
C GLU A 414 -18.60 3.95 9.19
N GLY A 415 -18.23 3.19 10.21
CA GLY A 415 -16.86 2.99 10.57
C GLY A 415 -16.43 3.60 11.91
N LYS A 416 -15.14 3.50 12.18
CA LYS A 416 -14.53 3.95 13.43
C LYS A 416 -13.02 4.17 13.28
N ILE A 417 -12.45 4.88 14.23
CA ILE A 417 -11.01 4.87 14.53
C ILE A 417 -10.73 3.96 15.71
N LYS A 418 -9.61 3.25 15.64
CA LYS A 418 -9.05 2.43 16.73
C LYS A 418 -7.58 2.80 16.90
N VAL A 419 -7.21 3.33 18.07
CA VAL A 419 -5.84 3.73 18.40
C VAL A 419 -5.30 2.83 19.50
N LEU A 420 -4.18 2.16 19.26
CA LEU A 420 -3.50 1.39 20.27
C LEU A 420 -2.45 2.24 20.98
N VAL A 421 -2.49 2.22 22.30
CA VAL A 421 -1.52 2.92 23.15
C VAL A 421 -1.01 2.00 24.25
N THR A 422 0.20 2.26 24.76
CA THR A 422 0.66 1.59 26.00
C THR A 422 -0.18 2.04 27.19
N PRO A 423 -0.15 1.33 28.34
CA PRO A 423 -0.79 1.79 29.57
C PRO A 423 -0.39 3.21 30.00
N SER A 424 0.81 3.67 29.62
CA SER A 424 1.31 5.03 29.87
C SER A 424 0.89 6.06 28.82
N GLY A 425 0.20 5.68 27.75
CA GLY A 425 -0.29 6.57 26.70
C GLY A 425 0.69 6.83 25.55
N ARG A 426 1.75 6.02 25.37
CA ARG A 426 2.57 6.06 24.16
C ARG A 426 1.81 5.42 22.99
N ILE A 427 1.71 6.12 21.87
CA ILE A 427 1.02 5.65 20.67
C ILE A 427 1.80 4.47 20.07
N LEU A 428 1.12 3.36 19.81
CA LEU A 428 1.66 2.14 19.20
C LEU A 428 1.23 2.01 17.76
N GLY A 429 0.01 2.41 17.43
CA GLY A 429 -0.54 2.33 16.09
C GLY A 429 -1.97 2.85 16.01
N CYS A 430 -2.47 2.94 14.79
CA CYS A 430 -3.81 3.42 14.51
C CYS A 430 -4.39 2.65 13.31
N GLN A 431 -5.66 2.28 13.41
CA GLN A 431 -6.49 1.78 12.33
C GLN A 431 -7.73 2.67 12.19
N ILE A 432 -8.08 3.01 10.96
CA ILE A 432 -9.30 3.78 10.66
C ILE A 432 -10.06 3.03 9.57
N VAL A 433 -11.31 2.77 9.80
CA VAL A 433 -12.26 2.37 8.75
C VAL A 433 -13.31 3.44 8.64
N GLY A 434 -13.45 4.08 7.47
CA GLY A 434 -14.36 5.19 7.28
C GLY A 434 -14.07 6.03 6.05
N HIS A 435 -14.89 7.05 5.82
CA HIS A 435 -14.69 7.98 4.73
C HIS A 435 -13.38 8.77 4.90
N HIS A 436 -12.56 8.83 3.83
CA HIS A 436 -11.24 9.47 3.84
C HIS A 436 -10.27 8.94 4.91
N ALA A 437 -10.37 7.66 5.29
CA ALA A 437 -9.48 7.07 6.30
C ALA A 437 -8.00 7.18 5.92
N GLY A 438 -7.67 7.07 4.64
CA GLY A 438 -6.31 7.24 4.13
C GLY A 438 -5.72 8.62 4.43
N GLU A 439 -6.51 9.67 4.24
CA GLU A 439 -6.10 11.05 4.52
C GLU A 439 -6.02 11.30 6.04
N LEU A 440 -7.02 10.86 6.80
CA LEU A 440 -7.09 11.02 8.26
C LEU A 440 -5.96 10.30 9.00
N LEU A 441 -5.45 9.19 8.44
CA LEU A 441 -4.36 8.43 9.03
C LEU A 441 -3.08 9.24 9.16
N HIS A 442 -2.85 10.25 8.31
CA HIS A 442 -1.58 10.98 8.26
C HIS A 442 -1.28 11.81 9.51
N GLU A 443 -2.30 12.24 10.28
CA GLU A 443 -2.10 12.81 11.62
C GLU A 443 -1.38 11.80 12.55
N TRP A 444 -1.80 10.54 12.52
CA TRP A 444 -1.19 9.46 13.32
C TRP A 444 0.18 9.03 12.78
N VAL A 445 0.35 9.04 11.46
CA VAL A 445 1.67 8.82 10.84
C VAL A 445 2.67 9.86 11.32
N ALA A 446 2.30 11.14 11.31
CA ALA A 446 3.14 12.23 11.81
C ALA A 446 3.39 12.10 13.32
N ALA A 447 2.35 11.80 14.09
CA ALA A 447 2.46 11.65 15.56
C ALA A 447 3.40 10.50 15.95
N ILE A 448 3.26 9.31 15.32
CA ILE A 448 4.10 8.14 15.59
C ILE A 448 5.56 8.41 15.16
N ASN A 449 5.78 9.00 13.99
CA ASN A 449 7.13 9.30 13.50
C ASN A 449 7.83 10.36 14.34
N GLY A 450 7.09 11.39 14.76
CA GLY A 450 7.59 12.48 15.60
C GLY A 450 7.67 12.17 17.09
N GLY A 451 7.20 11.01 17.54
CA GLY A 451 7.13 10.67 18.97
C GLY A 451 6.19 11.59 19.74
N VAL A 452 5.13 12.08 19.10
CA VAL A 452 4.14 12.99 19.68
C VAL A 452 3.38 12.29 20.80
N LYS A 453 3.17 13.00 21.91
CA LYS A 453 2.39 12.47 23.04
C LYS A 453 0.89 12.43 22.70
N LEU A 454 0.18 11.41 23.18
CA LEU A 454 -1.27 11.31 23.01
C LEU A 454 -2.01 12.54 23.54
N SER A 455 -1.50 13.18 24.62
CA SER A 455 -2.05 14.42 25.17
C SER A 455 -1.99 15.60 24.20
N THR A 456 -1.03 15.62 23.31
CA THR A 456 -0.92 16.65 22.28
C THR A 456 -2.05 16.50 21.27
N VAL A 457 -2.33 15.27 20.79
CA VAL A 457 -3.46 15.00 19.88
C VAL A 457 -4.79 15.32 20.56
N ALA A 458 -4.98 14.87 21.80
CA ALA A 458 -6.20 15.16 22.57
C ALA A 458 -6.43 16.65 22.84
N GLY A 459 -5.35 17.44 23.04
CA GLY A 459 -5.39 18.87 23.33
C GLY A 459 -5.34 19.76 22.10
N ALA A 460 -5.08 19.21 20.90
CA ALA A 460 -5.01 19.99 19.68
C ALA A 460 -6.39 20.59 19.33
N ILE A 461 -6.38 21.80 18.76
CA ILE A 461 -7.58 22.42 18.22
C ILE A 461 -7.78 21.87 16.80
N HIS A 462 -8.78 21.02 16.64
CA HIS A 462 -9.21 20.55 15.32
C HIS A 462 -10.26 21.54 14.74
N ALA A 463 -10.15 21.79 13.45
CA ALA A 463 -11.15 22.62 12.78
C ALA A 463 -12.53 21.93 12.85
N TYR A 464 -13.58 22.72 13.11
CA TYR A 464 -14.94 22.24 13.20
C TYR A 464 -15.80 22.85 12.06
N PRO A 465 -16.67 22.06 11.39
CA PRO A 465 -16.78 20.60 11.48
C PRO A 465 -15.84 19.91 10.49
N THR A 466 -15.10 18.92 10.96
CA THR A 466 -14.24 18.08 10.11
C THR A 466 -14.26 16.61 10.56
N LEU A 467 -13.95 15.68 9.65
CA LEU A 467 -13.80 14.27 10.00
C LEU A 467 -12.60 14.02 10.96
N ALA A 468 -11.60 14.91 10.96
CA ALA A 468 -10.43 14.80 11.83
C ALA A 468 -10.76 14.87 13.34
N GLU A 469 -11.95 15.41 13.72
CA GLU A 469 -12.42 15.40 15.12
C GLU A 469 -12.47 14.00 15.73
N ILE A 470 -12.57 12.95 14.90
CA ILE A 470 -12.55 11.56 15.36
C ILE A 470 -11.23 11.21 16.06
N SER A 471 -10.09 11.77 15.60
CA SER A 471 -8.78 11.62 16.22
C SER A 471 -8.76 12.22 17.63
N LYS A 472 -9.30 13.44 17.78
CA LYS A 472 -9.41 14.10 19.08
C LYS A 472 -10.31 13.32 20.05
N LYS A 473 -11.45 12.82 19.57
CA LYS A 473 -12.38 12.00 20.37
C LYS A 473 -11.68 10.73 20.88
N ALA A 474 -11.02 9.99 19.99
CA ALA A 474 -10.29 8.78 20.35
C ALA A 474 -9.16 9.06 21.35
N ALA A 475 -8.31 10.07 21.08
CA ALA A 475 -7.23 10.44 22.00
C ALA A 475 -7.75 10.96 23.34
N GLY A 476 -8.85 11.71 23.35
CA GLY A 476 -9.49 12.28 24.54
C GLY A 476 -10.07 11.21 25.47
N SER A 477 -10.58 10.09 24.93
CA SER A 477 -11.17 9.01 25.72
C SER A 477 -10.19 8.42 26.75
N PHE A 478 -8.88 8.37 26.42
CA PHE A 478 -7.82 7.90 27.33
C PHE A 478 -7.79 8.68 28.65
N TYR A 479 -8.03 9.98 28.58
CA TYR A 479 -7.99 10.88 29.75
C TYR A 479 -9.34 10.97 30.42
N ALA A 480 -10.44 10.83 29.68
CA ALA A 480 -11.80 11.02 30.17
C ALA A 480 -12.13 10.08 31.35
N GLU A 481 -11.76 8.80 31.26
CA GLU A 481 -11.99 7.83 32.33
C GLU A 481 -11.39 8.28 33.67
N LYS A 482 -10.19 8.81 33.66
CA LYS A 482 -9.49 9.26 34.87
C LYS A 482 -10.00 10.62 35.36
N LEU A 483 -10.16 11.58 34.41
CA LEU A 483 -10.60 12.94 34.71
C LEU A 483 -12.03 13.00 35.26
N PHE A 484 -12.92 12.18 34.71
CA PHE A 484 -14.33 12.15 35.09
C PHE A 484 -14.67 11.00 36.05
N SER A 485 -13.67 10.35 36.66
CA SER A 485 -13.89 9.33 37.65
C SER A 485 -14.56 9.89 38.93
N ASP A 486 -15.34 9.09 39.64
CA ASP A 486 -16.00 9.53 40.85
C ASP A 486 -15.03 9.97 41.95
N ARG A 487 -13.83 9.35 41.98
CA ARG A 487 -12.74 9.77 42.87
C ARG A 487 -12.28 11.19 42.53
N THR A 488 -12.05 11.49 41.26
CA THR A 488 -11.64 12.82 40.80
C THR A 488 -12.75 13.84 41.09
N LYS A 489 -14.02 13.52 40.81
CA LYS A 489 -15.17 14.40 41.10
C LYS A 489 -15.27 14.71 42.61
N LYS A 490 -15.06 13.72 43.50
CA LYS A 490 -15.06 13.94 44.95
C LYS A 490 -13.93 14.89 45.35
N ILE A 491 -12.72 14.69 44.85
CA ILE A 491 -11.57 15.55 45.14
C ILE A 491 -11.82 16.97 44.67
N LEU A 492 -12.32 17.14 43.41
CA LEU A 492 -12.61 18.47 42.83
C LEU A 492 -13.73 19.18 43.62
N ARG A 493 -14.78 18.45 44.04
CA ARG A 493 -15.85 19.03 44.91
C ARG A 493 -15.24 19.56 46.21
N PHE A 494 -14.36 18.79 46.87
CA PHE A 494 -13.72 19.21 48.11
C PHE A 494 -12.78 20.42 47.91
N LEU A 495 -11.96 20.40 46.86
CA LEU A 495 -10.95 21.44 46.62
C LEU A 495 -11.55 22.77 46.11
N PHE A 496 -12.62 22.70 45.35
CA PHE A 496 -13.22 23.86 44.64
C PHE A 496 -14.65 24.15 45.05
N ASP A 497 -15.14 23.56 46.12
CA ASP A 497 -16.52 23.75 46.63
C ASP A 497 -17.62 23.60 45.55
N LEU A 498 -17.46 22.59 44.65
CA LEU A 498 -18.40 22.39 43.57
C LEU A 498 -19.72 21.80 44.08
N LYS A 499 -20.83 22.44 43.72
CA LYS A 499 -22.18 22.09 44.18
C LYS A 499 -22.81 20.84 43.58
N GLY A 500 -22.18 20.29 42.54
CA GLY A 500 -22.64 19.08 41.87
C GLY A 500 -23.49 19.36 40.63
N ARG A 501 -24.39 18.42 40.28
CA ARG A 501 -25.23 18.53 39.08
C ARG A 501 -26.34 19.54 39.28
N ALA A 502 -26.56 20.42 38.28
CA ALA A 502 -27.72 21.32 38.23
C ALA A 502 -28.99 20.60 37.75
N CYS A 503 -28.83 19.49 37.03
CA CYS A 503 -29.94 18.67 36.56
C CYS A 503 -29.61 17.20 36.78
N THR A 504 -30.55 16.43 37.30
CA THR A 504 -30.52 14.97 37.33
C THR A 504 -31.42 14.44 36.23
N PRO A 505 -30.99 13.47 35.40
CA PRO A 505 -31.91 12.80 34.49
C PRO A 505 -33.06 12.23 35.33
N GLU A 506 -34.32 12.54 34.94
CA GLU A 506 -35.46 11.84 35.51
C GLU A 506 -35.23 10.34 35.37
N GLY A 507 -35.20 9.61 36.49
CA GLY A 507 -35.10 8.18 36.46
C GLY A 507 -36.23 7.63 35.60
N ASN A 508 -35.96 6.68 34.71
CA ASN A 508 -36.97 5.79 34.20
C ASN A 508 -37.65 5.16 35.43
N ALA A 509 -38.70 5.79 35.90
CA ALA A 509 -39.67 5.18 36.81
C ALA A 509 -40.26 4.03 36.02
N GLY A 510 -40.05 2.83 36.47
CA GLY A 510 -40.34 1.58 35.81
C GLY A 510 -41.76 1.48 35.26
N GLY A 511 -41.83 0.83 34.13
CA GLY A 511 -42.97 0.17 33.56
C GLY A 511 -42.44 -1.14 33.01
#